data_924ca9d50c292307418cc506e424b42f
#
_entry.id   924ca9d50c292307418cc506e424b42f
#
_cell.length_a   1.000
_cell.length_b   1.000
_cell.length_c   1.000
_cell.angle_alpha   90.00
_cell.angle_beta   90.00
_cell.angle_gamma   90.00
#
_symmetry.space_group_name_H-M   'P 1'
#
loop_
_entity.id
_entity.type
_entity.pdbx_description
1 polymer ?
#
loop_
_entity_poly.entity_id
_entity_poly.type
_entity_poly.pdbx_seq_one_letter_code
_entity_poly.pdbx_strand_id
1 'polypeptide(L)'
;NSYTSFHTYHLNNLSEVRIEDYLPLQDTGLLRIGEAYFRSANHVKPNETLEDVGYFIFGDSEDFEDSKDYGKFRFNDNFAITADGIRFFYNTYEIGPYVVGAPEFTLPYKVIEPFLKKPLP
;
A
#
# COMPACT_ATOMS: atom_id res chain seq x y z
N ASN A 1 -19.89 3.22 -7.42
CA ASN A 1 -18.63 2.52 -7.27
C ASN A 1 -17.62 3.08 -8.24
N SER A 2 -16.51 3.54 -7.75
CA SER A 2 -15.43 4.01 -8.58
C SER A 2 -14.18 3.19 -8.32
N TYR A 3 -13.39 3.03 -9.35
CA TYR A 3 -12.12 2.32 -9.27
C TYR A 3 -11.04 3.26 -9.79
N THR A 4 -9.98 3.42 -9.01
CA THR A 4 -8.87 4.29 -9.37
C THR A 4 -7.59 3.48 -9.48
N SER A 5 -6.87 3.66 -10.58
CA SER A 5 -5.55 3.04 -10.74
C SER A 5 -4.55 4.08 -11.21
N PHE A 6 -3.32 3.94 -10.73
CA PHE A 6 -2.21 4.79 -11.13
C PHE A 6 -1.22 3.98 -11.94
N HIS A 7 -0.65 4.59 -12.98
CA HIS A 7 0.36 3.96 -13.81
C HIS A 7 1.51 4.92 -14.01
N THR A 8 2.72 4.44 -13.74
CA THR A 8 3.93 5.24 -13.89
C THR A 8 4.80 4.62 -14.97
N TYR A 9 5.32 5.44 -15.88
CA TYR A 9 6.12 4.95 -17.00
C TYR A 9 7.51 5.58 -17.02
N HIS A 10 8.50 4.82 -17.49
CA HIS A 10 9.82 5.35 -17.74
C HIS A 10 9.77 6.21 -19.00
N LEU A 11 10.32 7.42 -18.93
CA LEU A 11 10.26 8.34 -20.06
C LEU A 11 11.09 7.90 -21.27
N ASN A 12 12.18 7.18 -21.01
CA ASN A 12 13.11 6.82 -22.09
C ASN A 12 12.64 5.66 -22.95
N ASN A 13 11.80 4.77 -22.42
CA ASN A 13 11.36 3.59 -23.18
C ASN A 13 9.87 3.29 -23.03
N LEU A 14 9.14 4.12 -22.26
CA LEU A 14 7.70 4.01 -22.03
C LEU A 14 7.26 2.69 -21.37
N SER A 15 8.19 1.95 -20.77
CA SER A 15 7.81 0.78 -20.00
C SER A 15 7.22 1.21 -18.65
N GLU A 16 6.28 0.42 -18.14
CA GLU A 16 5.65 0.73 -16.85
C GLU A 16 6.62 0.53 -15.70
N VAL A 17 6.63 1.48 -14.77
CA VAL A 17 7.42 1.40 -13.54
C VAL A 17 6.72 0.44 -12.58
N ARG A 18 7.44 -0.55 -12.09
CA ARG A 18 6.92 -1.52 -11.12
C ARG A 18 7.53 -1.23 -9.77
N ILE A 19 6.67 -1.01 -8.77
CA ILE A 19 7.13 -0.59 -7.45
C ILE A 19 8.03 -1.65 -6.80
N GLU A 20 7.79 -2.93 -7.06
CA GLU A 20 8.59 -4.01 -6.49
C GLU A 20 10.03 -4.04 -7.03
N ASP A 21 10.31 -3.34 -8.12
CA ASP A 21 11.68 -3.19 -8.60
C ASP A 21 12.49 -2.22 -7.73
N TYR A 22 11.81 -1.40 -6.95
CA TYR A 22 12.43 -0.35 -6.14
C TYR A 22 12.35 -0.61 -4.66
N LEU A 23 11.28 -1.26 -4.19
CA LEU A 23 11.04 -1.48 -2.76
C LEU A 23 10.75 -2.95 -2.47
N PRO A 24 11.31 -3.48 -1.36
CA PRO A 24 11.03 -4.86 -0.94
C PRO A 24 9.69 -4.88 -0.19
N LEU A 25 8.58 -4.96 -0.92
CA LEU A 25 7.24 -4.82 -0.35
C LEU A 25 6.87 -5.88 0.69
N GLN A 26 7.62 -6.99 0.72
CA GLN A 26 7.39 -8.05 1.69
C GLN A 26 8.30 -7.97 2.92
N ASP A 27 9.22 -7.00 2.93
CA ASP A 27 10.15 -6.85 4.05
C ASP A 27 9.40 -6.46 5.32
N THR A 28 9.69 -7.15 6.42
CA THR A 28 8.98 -6.93 7.69
C THR A 28 9.14 -5.50 8.20
N GLY A 29 10.34 -4.94 8.10
CA GLY A 29 10.59 -3.57 8.53
C GLY A 29 9.79 -2.56 7.71
N LEU A 30 9.78 -2.74 6.39
CA LEU A 30 9.01 -1.85 5.52
C LEU A 30 7.52 -2.02 5.74
N LEU A 31 7.04 -3.25 5.95
CA LEU A 31 5.63 -3.48 6.25
C LEU A 31 5.18 -2.79 7.53
N ARG A 32 6.03 -2.78 8.57
CA ARG A 32 5.72 -2.08 9.82
C ARG A 32 5.60 -0.59 9.59
N ILE A 33 6.52 -0.02 8.82
CA ILE A 33 6.49 1.41 8.50
C ILE A 33 5.24 1.72 7.69
N GLY A 34 4.94 0.91 6.68
CA GLY A 34 3.75 1.09 5.84
C GLY A 34 2.47 1.04 6.66
N GLU A 35 2.36 0.07 7.56
CA GLU A 35 1.19 -0.03 8.42
C GLU A 35 1.04 1.18 9.32
N ALA A 36 2.13 1.69 9.88
CA ALA A 36 2.08 2.87 10.74
C ALA A 36 1.56 4.09 9.98
N TYR A 37 2.04 4.30 8.77
CA TYR A 37 1.56 5.41 7.94
C TYR A 37 0.13 5.20 7.47
N PHE A 38 -0.25 3.97 7.12
CA PHE A 38 -1.63 3.64 6.78
C PHE A 38 -2.58 3.96 7.92
N ARG A 39 -2.24 3.52 9.13
CA ARG A 39 -3.05 3.76 10.33
C ARG A 39 -3.19 5.24 10.62
N SER A 40 -2.10 5.98 10.55
CA SER A 40 -2.11 7.41 10.79
C SER A 40 -2.99 8.15 9.78
N ALA A 41 -2.83 7.82 8.51
CA ALA A 41 -3.57 8.49 7.45
C ALA A 41 -5.07 8.17 7.48
N ASN A 42 -5.43 7.00 7.98
CA ASN A 42 -6.81 6.53 7.97
C ASN A 42 -7.42 6.45 9.36
N HIS A 43 -6.79 7.09 10.35
CA HIS A 43 -7.31 7.26 11.70
C HIS A 43 -7.60 5.95 12.44
N VAL A 44 -6.76 4.95 12.23
CA VAL A 44 -6.85 3.68 12.96
C VAL A 44 -6.06 3.81 14.26
N LYS A 45 -6.73 3.60 15.38
CA LYS A 45 -6.11 3.78 16.71
C LYS A 45 -5.14 2.64 17.03
N PRO A 46 -4.13 2.88 17.90
CA PRO A 46 -3.18 1.82 18.25
C PRO A 46 -3.81 0.58 18.88
N ASN A 47 -4.93 0.74 19.58
CA ASN A 47 -5.62 -0.38 20.23
C ASN A 47 -6.65 -1.06 19.35
N GLU A 48 -6.81 -0.60 18.10
CA GLU A 48 -7.72 -1.21 17.14
C GLU A 48 -6.91 -2.08 16.18
N THR A 49 -7.45 -3.24 15.82
CA THR A 49 -6.87 -4.02 14.74
C THR A 49 -7.40 -3.49 13.40
N LEU A 50 -6.69 -3.75 12.33
CA LEU A 50 -7.17 -3.38 10.99
C LEU A 50 -8.49 -4.09 10.69
N GLU A 51 -8.63 -5.33 11.14
CA GLU A 51 -9.85 -6.10 10.97
C GLU A 51 -11.02 -5.45 11.69
N ASP A 52 -10.81 -4.94 12.90
CA ASP A 52 -11.86 -4.30 13.70
C ASP A 52 -12.49 -3.11 13.00
N VAL A 53 -11.74 -2.40 12.21
CA VAL A 53 -12.23 -1.21 11.51
C VAL A 53 -12.55 -1.47 10.03
N GLY A 54 -12.61 -2.74 9.64
CA GLY A 54 -13.07 -3.13 8.32
C GLY A 54 -11.99 -3.38 7.28
N TYR A 55 -10.72 -3.22 7.62
CA TYR A 55 -9.61 -3.45 6.70
C TYR A 55 -9.06 -4.85 6.92
N PHE A 56 -9.69 -5.84 6.33
CA PHE A 56 -9.30 -7.23 6.58
C PHE A 56 -8.95 -8.01 5.31
N ILE A 57 -9.07 -7.40 4.15
CA ILE A 57 -8.70 -8.04 2.89
C ILE A 57 -7.53 -7.25 2.30
N PHE A 58 -6.33 -7.81 2.37
CA PHE A 58 -5.16 -7.19 1.76
C PHE A 58 -4.62 -8.14 0.70
N GLY A 59 -4.35 -7.59 -0.50
CA GLY A 59 -3.91 -8.40 -1.61
C GLY A 59 -5.08 -9.00 -2.37
N ASP A 60 -4.77 -9.89 -3.28
CA ASP A 60 -5.74 -10.48 -4.21
C ASP A 60 -5.93 -11.97 -3.99
N SER A 61 -5.66 -12.46 -2.81
CA SER A 61 -5.78 -13.89 -2.51
C SER A 61 -7.23 -14.34 -2.55
N GLU A 62 -7.49 -15.43 -3.27
CA GLU A 62 -8.81 -16.05 -3.28
C GLU A 62 -9.13 -16.70 -1.95
N ASP A 63 -8.10 -17.08 -1.20
CA ASP A 63 -8.24 -17.77 0.07
C ASP A 63 -7.83 -16.88 1.23
N PHE A 64 -8.12 -15.60 1.14
CA PHE A 64 -7.65 -14.64 2.15
C PHE A 64 -8.11 -14.99 3.58
N GLU A 65 -9.27 -15.63 3.74
CA GLU A 65 -9.75 -16.01 5.07
C GLU A 65 -8.87 -17.07 5.71
N ASP A 66 -8.30 -17.95 4.90
CA ASP A 66 -7.43 -19.02 5.39
C ASP A 66 -5.95 -18.64 5.34
N SER A 67 -5.65 -17.46 4.80
CA SER A 67 -4.28 -16.98 4.70
C SER A 67 -3.77 -16.53 6.05
N LYS A 68 -2.50 -16.82 6.32
CA LYS A 68 -1.83 -16.27 7.51
C LYS A 68 -1.73 -14.75 7.46
N ASP A 69 -1.98 -14.15 6.30
CA ASP A 69 -1.90 -12.70 6.12
C ASP A 69 -3.27 -12.03 6.20
N TYR A 70 -4.31 -12.81 6.43
CA TYR A 70 -5.66 -12.27 6.57
C TYR A 70 -5.71 -11.25 7.71
N GLY A 71 -6.23 -10.07 7.40
CA GLY A 71 -6.31 -8.99 8.38
C GLY A 71 -5.02 -8.25 8.64
N LYS A 72 -3.93 -8.64 7.99
CA LYS A 72 -2.63 -7.98 8.15
C LYS A 72 -2.40 -6.99 7.02
N PHE A 73 -1.68 -5.92 7.33
CA PHE A 73 -1.37 -4.89 6.35
C PHE A 73 -0.52 -5.46 5.20
N ARG A 74 -0.82 -5.00 3.98
CA ARG A 74 -0.06 -5.32 2.77
C ARG A 74 0.02 -4.10 1.88
N PHE A 75 1.16 -3.92 1.22
CA PHE A 75 1.24 -2.97 0.11
C PHE A 75 0.55 -3.56 -1.11
N ASN A 76 0.01 -2.67 -1.94
CA ASN A 76 -0.45 -3.06 -3.26
C ASN A 76 0.48 -2.46 -4.32
N ASP A 77 0.11 -2.57 -5.58
CA ASP A 77 0.87 -2.01 -6.70
C ASP A 77 0.21 -0.78 -7.31
N ASN A 78 -0.78 -0.21 -6.63
CA ASN A 78 -1.48 0.98 -7.09
C ASN A 78 -0.86 2.19 -6.39
N PHE A 79 0.13 2.79 -7.02
CA PHE A 79 0.95 3.83 -6.41
C PHE A 79 1.17 5.01 -7.35
N ALA A 80 1.53 6.13 -6.77
CA ALA A 80 1.95 7.32 -7.51
C ALA A 80 3.21 7.89 -6.87
N ILE A 81 4.16 8.30 -7.69
CA ILE A 81 5.36 9.00 -7.24
C ILE A 81 5.01 10.47 -7.19
N THR A 82 5.02 11.04 -5.98
CA THR A 82 4.62 12.43 -5.76
C THR A 82 5.77 13.25 -5.22
N ALA A 83 5.56 14.56 -5.10
CA ALA A 83 6.58 15.44 -4.52
C ALA A 83 6.89 15.08 -3.07
N ASP A 84 5.92 14.55 -2.33
CA ASP A 84 6.06 14.27 -0.90
C ASP A 84 6.52 12.85 -0.60
N GLY A 85 6.37 11.93 -1.53
CA GLY A 85 6.71 10.54 -1.30
C GLY A 85 5.99 9.62 -2.29
N ILE A 86 5.91 8.35 -1.93
CA ILE A 86 5.16 7.38 -2.73
C ILE A 86 3.80 7.18 -2.08
N ARG A 87 2.76 7.50 -2.84
CA ARG A 87 1.38 7.38 -2.41
C ARG A 87 0.82 6.05 -2.85
N PHE A 88 0.22 5.32 -1.92
CA PHE A 88 -0.49 4.06 -2.20
C PHE A 88 -1.98 4.30 -2.05
N PHE A 89 -2.74 3.76 -2.98
CA PHE A 89 -4.18 3.93 -3.03
C PHE A 89 -4.86 2.57 -3.11
N TYR A 90 -5.83 2.34 -2.21
CA TYR A 90 -6.57 1.08 -2.15
C TYR A 90 -8.01 1.34 -2.57
N ASN A 91 -8.49 0.57 -3.54
CA ASN A 91 -9.88 0.68 -3.95
C ASN A 91 -10.79 0.03 -2.91
N THR A 92 -12.04 0.48 -2.84
CA THR A 92 -12.96 0.15 -1.76
C THR A 92 -13.02 -1.34 -1.43
N TYR A 93 -13.13 -2.19 -2.45
CA TYR A 93 -13.28 -3.63 -2.22
C TYR A 93 -11.97 -4.38 -2.16
N GLU A 94 -10.87 -3.68 -2.23
CA GLU A 94 -9.54 -4.29 -2.25
C GLU A 94 -9.13 -4.78 -0.87
N ILE A 95 -9.47 -4.03 0.18
CA ILE A 95 -9.07 -4.34 1.54
C ILE A 95 -10.21 -4.34 2.54
N GLY A 96 -11.42 -4.05 2.10
CA GLY A 96 -12.60 -4.10 2.97
C GLY A 96 -13.87 -3.91 2.16
N PRO A 97 -14.95 -4.61 2.48
CA PRO A 97 -16.09 -4.71 1.57
C PRO A 97 -16.97 -3.47 1.47
N TYR A 98 -17.20 -2.69 2.51
CA TYR A 98 -18.26 -1.69 2.38
C TYR A 98 -18.01 -0.34 3.03
N VAL A 99 -17.27 -0.31 4.11
CA VAL A 99 -17.41 0.81 5.02
C VAL A 99 -16.25 1.79 5.02
N VAL A 100 -15.17 1.42 4.39
CA VAL A 100 -13.92 2.15 4.59
C VAL A 100 -13.61 3.15 3.49
N GLY A 101 -14.41 3.21 2.46
CA GLY A 101 -14.14 4.09 1.34
C GLY A 101 -12.90 3.63 0.58
N ALA A 102 -12.14 4.58 0.07
CA ALA A 102 -10.92 4.31 -0.69
C ALA A 102 -9.73 4.85 0.09
N PRO A 103 -9.16 4.06 1.01
CA PRO A 103 -8.07 4.55 1.84
C PRO A 103 -6.79 4.73 1.04
N GLU A 104 -5.97 5.67 1.49
CA GLU A 104 -4.69 5.94 0.87
C GLU A 104 -3.71 6.42 1.94
N PHE A 105 -2.43 6.34 1.62
CA PHE A 105 -1.39 6.90 2.48
C PHE A 105 -0.14 7.17 1.65
N THR A 106 0.71 8.04 2.16
CA THR A 106 1.96 8.41 1.49
C THR A 106 3.14 8.05 2.39
N LEU A 107 4.13 7.37 1.82
CA LEU A 107 5.41 7.12 2.48
C LEU A 107 6.38 8.22 2.09
N PRO A 108 6.83 9.05 3.03
CA PRO A 108 7.83 10.08 2.71
C PRO A 108 9.14 9.45 2.21
N TYR A 109 9.83 10.14 1.33
CA TYR A 109 11.06 9.63 0.75
C TYR A 109 12.11 9.26 1.78
N LYS A 110 12.25 10.05 2.84
CA LYS A 110 13.27 9.78 3.85
C LYS A 110 13.06 8.47 4.61
N VAL A 111 11.81 7.98 4.71
CA VAL A 111 11.57 6.72 5.42
C VAL A 111 11.75 5.50 4.51
N ILE A 112 11.62 5.68 3.19
CA ILE A 112 11.81 4.57 2.26
C ILE A 112 13.24 4.51 1.70
N GLU A 113 14.00 5.58 1.80
CA GLU A 113 15.36 5.64 1.25
C GLU A 113 16.22 4.46 1.66
N PRO A 114 16.25 4.03 2.96
CA PRO A 114 17.06 2.89 3.34
C PRO A 114 16.65 1.57 2.70
N PHE A 115 15.43 1.48 2.18
CA PHE A 115 14.91 0.25 1.58
C PHE A 115 15.01 0.23 0.06
N LEU A 116 15.33 1.36 -0.57
CA LEU A 116 15.38 1.43 -2.02
C LEU A 116 16.45 0.50 -2.59
N LYS A 117 16.05 -0.33 -3.54
CA LYS A 117 16.96 -1.23 -4.24
C LYS A 117 17.80 -0.49 -5.27
N LYS A 118 17.27 0.62 -5.79
CA LYS A 118 17.92 1.49 -6.76
C LYS A 118 17.23 2.85 -6.73
N PRO A 119 17.85 3.90 -7.29
CA PRO A 119 17.21 5.22 -7.32
C PRO A 119 15.88 5.19 -8.05
N LEU A 120 14.92 5.97 -7.56
CA LEU A 120 13.63 6.11 -8.21
C LEU A 120 13.78 6.81 -9.57
N PRO A 121 12.89 6.52 -10.51
CA PRO A 121 12.97 7.12 -11.85
C PRO A 121 12.68 8.63 -11.83
#